data_4ca529b14a74c67d15736a4ff793cda0
#
_entry.id   4ca529b14a74c67d15736a4ff793cda0
#
_cell.length_a   1.000
_cell.length_b   1.000
_cell.length_c   1.000
_cell.angle_alpha   90.00
_cell.angle_beta   90.00
_cell.angle_gamma   90.00
#
_symmetry.space_group_name_H-M   'P 1'
#
loop_
_entity.id
_entity.type
_entity.pdbx_description
1 polymer ?
#
loop_
_entity_poly.entity_id
_entity_poly.type
_entity_poly.pdbx_seq_one_letter_code
_entity_poly.pdbx_strand_id
1 'polypeptide(L)'
;GRLDYDSEGLILMTNDGELSQHVMHPKYEVEKTYIATLDGRISGTVCRRLVTTGVQLDDGWIKLDRCAILDSSRDSTLVKVVLHSGKNRIVRRIFGSIGFPVRRLVRTQIGPIKLGDLKSGTYRVLSQVEVRSL
;
A
#
# COMPACT_ATOMS: atom_id res chain seq x y z
N GLY A 1 9.99 9.47 0.16
CA GLY A 1 8.79 9.49 1.00
C GLY A 1 9.06 8.98 2.41
N ARG A 2 8.03 8.50 3.03
CA ARG A 2 8.12 8.03 4.41
C ARG A 2 7.20 6.84 4.65
N LEU A 3 7.52 6.04 5.65
CA LEU A 3 6.65 5.02 6.22
C LEU A 3 6.16 5.50 7.58
N ASP A 4 4.92 5.17 7.92
CA ASP A 4 4.41 5.42 9.27
C ASP A 4 5.15 4.56 10.28
N TYR A 5 5.22 5.01 11.53
CA TYR A 5 5.97 4.32 12.58
C TYR A 5 5.49 2.87 12.83
N ASP A 6 4.23 2.59 12.52
CA ASP A 6 3.61 1.27 12.69
C ASP A 6 3.48 0.49 11.37
N SER A 7 4.17 0.95 10.32
CA SER A 7 4.21 0.29 9.01
C SER A 7 5.62 -0.20 8.74
N GLU A 8 5.72 -1.26 7.92
CA GLU A 8 6.98 -1.91 7.57
C GLU A 8 7.17 -1.91 6.06
N GLY A 9 8.36 -2.31 5.62
CA GLY A 9 8.61 -2.65 4.24
C GLY A 9 9.45 -1.64 3.50
N LEU A 10 9.14 -1.48 2.22
CA LEU A 10 9.96 -0.74 1.28
C LEU A 10 9.88 0.76 1.49
N ILE A 11 11.04 1.39 1.56
CA ILE A 11 11.17 2.84 1.46
C ILE A 11 12.21 3.17 0.40
N LEU A 12 11.92 4.15 -0.46
CA LEU A 12 12.87 4.66 -1.44
C LEU A 12 13.59 5.87 -0.87
N MET A 13 14.91 5.87 -0.98
CA MET A 13 15.74 6.99 -0.55
C MET A 13 16.50 7.53 -1.76
N THR A 14 16.47 8.84 -1.95
CA THR A 14 17.15 9.50 -3.07
C THR A 14 17.55 10.91 -2.70
N ASN A 15 18.60 11.42 -3.34
CA ASN A 15 18.98 12.84 -3.32
C ASN A 15 18.53 13.58 -4.57
N ASP A 16 17.83 12.88 -5.50
CA ASP A 16 17.25 13.47 -6.70
C ASP A 16 15.85 14.00 -6.39
N GLY A 17 15.73 15.32 -6.25
CA GLY A 17 14.45 15.94 -5.90
C GLY A 17 13.38 15.79 -6.97
N GLU A 18 13.74 15.75 -8.25
CA GLU A 18 12.79 15.55 -9.33
C GLU A 18 12.21 14.13 -9.29
N LEU A 19 13.06 13.14 -9.07
CA LEU A 19 12.61 11.75 -8.92
C LEU A 19 11.69 11.61 -7.71
N SER A 20 12.07 12.18 -6.58
CA SER A 20 11.27 12.16 -5.36
C SER A 20 9.89 12.78 -5.61
N GLN A 21 9.86 13.94 -6.27
CA GLN A 21 8.61 14.63 -6.63
C GLN A 21 7.74 13.76 -7.53
N HIS A 22 8.34 13.13 -8.54
CA HIS A 22 7.62 12.26 -9.48
C HIS A 22 6.96 11.07 -8.77
N VAL A 23 7.70 10.42 -7.88
CA VAL A 23 7.19 9.24 -7.16
C VAL A 23 6.08 9.61 -6.18
N MET A 24 6.18 10.78 -5.55
CA MET A 24 5.25 11.18 -4.49
C MET A 24 4.05 12.00 -4.97
N HIS A 25 4.18 12.73 -6.09
CA HIS A 25 3.12 13.65 -6.50
C HIS A 25 1.90 12.90 -7.03
N PRO A 26 0.68 13.24 -6.55
CA PRO A 26 -0.55 12.51 -6.91
C PRO A 26 -0.84 12.46 -8.41
N LYS A 27 -0.43 13.47 -9.19
CA LYS A 27 -0.71 13.51 -10.63
C LYS A 27 -0.06 12.37 -11.42
N TYR A 28 1.01 11.78 -10.91
CA TYR A 28 1.70 10.68 -11.60
C TYR A 28 1.14 9.30 -11.25
N GLU A 29 0.26 9.24 -10.27
CA GLU A 29 -0.48 8.02 -9.89
C GLU A 29 0.40 6.78 -9.70
N VAL A 30 1.60 6.95 -9.13
CA VAL A 30 2.49 5.83 -8.87
C VAL A 30 1.84 4.89 -7.86
N GLU A 31 1.62 3.65 -8.27
CA GLU A 31 0.96 2.66 -7.44
C GLU A 31 1.88 2.15 -6.34
N LYS A 32 1.30 1.91 -5.17
CA LYS A 32 1.95 1.24 -4.05
C LYS A 32 1.20 -0.03 -3.73
N THR A 33 1.94 -1.08 -3.42
CA THR A 33 1.36 -2.37 -3.05
C THR A 33 1.67 -2.64 -1.59
N TYR A 34 0.64 -3.06 -0.86
CA TYR A 34 0.75 -3.40 0.56
C TYR A 34 0.20 -4.80 0.80
N ILE A 35 0.80 -5.48 1.77
CA ILE A 35 0.22 -6.67 2.39
C ILE A 35 -0.26 -6.25 3.77
N ALA A 36 -1.54 -6.44 4.02
CA ALA A 36 -2.17 -6.07 5.28
C ALA A 36 -2.73 -7.30 5.97
N THR A 37 -2.47 -7.42 7.28
CA THR A 37 -3.13 -8.37 8.14
C THR A 37 -4.26 -7.64 8.85
N LEU A 38 -5.49 -8.07 8.59
CA LEU A 38 -6.70 -7.45 9.14
C LEU A 38 -7.23 -8.26 10.32
N ASP A 39 -7.79 -7.57 11.31
CA ASP A 39 -8.63 -8.20 12.31
C ASP A 39 -9.98 -8.52 11.68
N GLY A 40 -10.42 -9.76 11.84
CA GLY A 40 -11.68 -10.22 11.27
C GLY A 40 -11.51 -10.80 9.87
N ARG A 41 -12.57 -11.46 9.43
CA ARG A 41 -12.58 -12.16 8.15
C ARG A 41 -13.43 -11.40 7.15
N ILE A 42 -12.80 -10.80 6.15
CA ILE A 42 -13.52 -10.09 5.08
C ILE A 42 -13.87 -11.05 3.96
N SER A 43 -14.95 -10.74 3.25
CA SER A 43 -15.39 -11.51 2.10
C SER A 43 -14.81 -10.95 0.79
N GLY A 44 -14.82 -11.78 -0.25
CA GLY A 44 -14.46 -11.33 -1.60
C GLY A 44 -15.37 -10.22 -2.11
N THR A 45 -16.65 -10.20 -1.68
CA THR A 45 -17.59 -9.13 -2.02
C THR A 45 -17.13 -7.79 -1.45
N VAL A 46 -16.65 -7.77 -0.21
CA VAL A 46 -16.12 -6.54 0.40
C VAL A 46 -14.89 -6.07 -0.37
N CYS A 47 -13.96 -6.97 -0.71
CA CYS A 47 -12.80 -6.64 -1.53
C CYS A 47 -13.20 -6.00 -2.85
N ARG A 48 -14.14 -6.59 -3.57
CA ARG A 48 -14.62 -6.04 -4.85
C ARG A 48 -15.25 -4.66 -4.68
N ARG A 49 -16.03 -4.47 -3.62
CA ARG A 49 -16.67 -3.19 -3.34
C ARG A 49 -15.65 -2.08 -3.09
N LEU A 50 -14.55 -2.37 -2.42
CA LEU A 50 -13.48 -1.40 -2.19
C LEU A 50 -12.81 -0.96 -3.49
N VAL A 51 -12.81 -1.79 -4.52
CA VAL A 51 -12.25 -1.47 -5.83
C VAL A 51 -13.27 -0.78 -6.73
N THR A 52 -14.51 -1.22 -6.73
CA THR A 52 -15.55 -0.73 -7.66
C THR A 52 -16.23 0.54 -7.15
N THR A 53 -16.68 0.52 -5.92
CA THR A 53 -17.43 1.63 -5.30
C THR A 53 -16.53 2.49 -4.43
N GLY A 54 -15.66 1.86 -3.67
CA GLY A 54 -14.83 2.53 -2.70
C GLY A 54 -15.56 2.77 -1.38
N VAL A 55 -14.98 3.65 -0.58
CA VAL A 55 -15.49 4.00 0.74
C VAL A 55 -15.35 5.49 0.97
N GLN A 56 -16.29 6.08 1.70
CA GLN A 56 -16.21 7.48 2.08
C GLN A 56 -15.50 7.61 3.42
N LEU A 57 -14.42 8.40 3.42
CA LEU A 57 -13.68 8.81 4.59
C LEU A 57 -13.98 10.28 4.88
N ASP A 58 -13.45 10.79 5.99
CA ASP A 58 -13.66 12.19 6.40
C ASP A 58 -13.20 13.18 5.33
N ASP A 59 -12.16 12.84 4.59
CA ASP A 59 -11.56 13.69 3.56
C ASP A 59 -11.95 13.28 2.13
N GLY A 60 -12.99 12.49 1.95
CA GLY A 60 -13.58 12.17 0.66
C GLY A 60 -13.67 10.69 0.34
N TRP A 61 -14.13 10.38 -0.87
CA TRP A 61 -14.20 9.02 -1.39
C TRP A 61 -12.84 8.53 -1.81
N ILE A 62 -12.59 7.25 -1.56
CA ILE A 62 -11.36 6.58 -1.97
C ILE A 62 -11.69 5.17 -2.44
N LYS A 63 -11.02 4.73 -3.51
CA LYS A 63 -11.07 3.37 -4.01
C LYS A 63 -9.68 2.76 -3.96
N LEU A 64 -9.62 1.45 -3.76
CA LEU A 64 -8.41 0.71 -4.04
C LEU A 64 -8.32 0.43 -5.55
N ASP A 65 -7.12 0.38 -6.08
CA ASP A 65 -6.91 -0.05 -7.47
C ASP A 65 -7.08 -1.57 -7.59
N ARG A 66 -6.60 -2.31 -6.59
CA ARG A 66 -6.77 -3.76 -6.49
C ARG A 66 -6.89 -4.19 -5.03
N CYS A 67 -7.60 -5.28 -4.83
CA CYS A 67 -7.72 -5.91 -3.51
C CYS A 67 -7.91 -7.41 -3.70
N ALA A 68 -7.03 -8.20 -3.09
CA ALA A 68 -7.08 -9.66 -3.19
C ALA A 68 -6.85 -10.29 -1.82
N ILE A 69 -7.68 -11.26 -1.47
CA ILE A 69 -7.50 -12.05 -0.26
C ILE A 69 -6.43 -13.11 -0.56
N LEU A 70 -5.33 -13.07 0.20
CA LEU A 70 -4.24 -14.04 0.08
C LEU A 70 -4.45 -15.23 0.98
N ASP A 71 -4.99 -15.00 2.17
CA ASP A 71 -5.25 -16.04 3.16
C ASP A 71 -6.31 -15.56 4.13
N SER A 72 -7.05 -16.51 4.70
CA SER A 72 -8.05 -16.22 5.71
C SER A 72 -7.95 -17.21 6.83
N SER A 73 -8.07 -16.74 8.04
CA SER A 73 -8.28 -17.56 9.21
C SER A 73 -9.62 -17.20 9.86
N ARG A 74 -9.91 -17.82 10.99
CA ARG A 74 -11.17 -17.61 11.68
C ARG A 74 -11.42 -16.15 12.06
N ASP A 75 -10.36 -15.43 12.45
CA ASP A 75 -10.43 -14.10 13.04
C ASP A 75 -9.49 -13.09 12.36
N SER A 76 -8.89 -13.47 11.23
CA SER A 76 -8.01 -12.58 10.50
C SER A 76 -8.03 -12.83 8.99
N THR A 77 -7.62 -11.82 8.22
CA THR A 77 -7.50 -11.93 6.78
C THR A 77 -6.18 -11.28 6.36
N LEU A 78 -5.46 -11.98 5.48
CA LEU A 78 -4.27 -11.42 4.83
C LEU A 78 -4.69 -10.96 3.44
N VAL A 79 -4.51 -9.66 3.17
CA VAL A 79 -4.92 -9.07 1.88
C VAL A 79 -3.75 -8.37 1.22
N LYS A 80 -3.75 -8.43 -0.10
CA LYS A 80 -2.87 -7.62 -0.95
C LYS A 80 -3.70 -6.48 -1.50
N VAL A 81 -3.25 -5.25 -1.29
CA VAL A 81 -3.93 -4.06 -1.79
C VAL A 81 -2.99 -3.20 -2.60
N VAL A 82 -3.52 -2.62 -3.67
CA VAL A 82 -2.79 -1.68 -4.53
C VAL A 82 -3.59 -0.40 -4.59
N LEU A 83 -2.92 0.72 -4.38
CA LEU A 83 -3.52 2.03 -4.53
C LEU A 83 -2.47 3.07 -4.91
N HIS A 84 -2.92 4.18 -5.48
CA HIS A 84 -2.04 5.27 -5.89
C HIS A 84 -2.18 6.53 -5.03
N SER A 85 -3.07 6.51 -4.05
CA SER A 85 -3.20 7.61 -3.10
C SER A 85 -2.02 7.66 -2.13
N GLY A 86 -1.52 8.87 -1.89
CA GLY A 86 -0.50 9.13 -0.88
C GLY A 86 -1.04 9.73 0.41
N LYS A 87 -2.36 9.73 0.60
CA LYS A 87 -2.98 10.30 1.79
C LYS A 87 -2.51 9.58 3.06
N ASN A 88 -2.39 10.35 4.13
CA ASN A 88 -1.89 9.85 5.41
C ASN A 88 -2.70 8.66 5.91
N ARG A 89 -2.01 7.57 6.24
CA ARG A 89 -2.56 6.35 6.84
C ARG A 89 -3.75 5.77 6.07
N ILE A 90 -3.73 5.89 4.74
CA ILE A 90 -4.90 5.62 3.91
C ILE A 90 -5.39 4.17 3.99
N VAL A 91 -4.49 3.18 3.96
CA VAL A 91 -4.87 1.77 4.03
C VAL A 91 -5.53 1.46 5.38
N ARG A 92 -4.94 1.96 6.47
CA ARG A 92 -5.48 1.77 7.82
C ARG A 92 -6.85 2.43 7.98
N ARG A 93 -7.04 3.60 7.40
CA ARG A 93 -8.32 4.32 7.47
C ARG A 93 -9.40 3.61 6.66
N ILE A 94 -9.06 3.09 5.49
CA ILE A 94 -10.03 2.37 4.65
C ILE A 94 -10.56 1.14 5.41
N PHE A 95 -9.69 0.27 5.87
CA PHE A 95 -10.12 -0.95 6.53
C PHE A 95 -10.72 -0.70 7.91
N GLY A 96 -10.20 0.29 8.64
CA GLY A 96 -10.78 0.70 9.91
C GLY A 96 -12.21 1.20 9.77
N SER A 97 -12.51 1.93 8.69
CA SER A 97 -13.85 2.49 8.45
C SER A 97 -14.92 1.43 8.22
N ILE A 98 -14.54 0.27 7.74
CA ILE A 98 -15.47 -0.85 7.49
C ILE A 98 -15.41 -1.92 8.58
N GLY A 99 -14.71 -1.65 9.68
CA GLY A 99 -14.70 -2.52 10.85
C GLY A 99 -13.65 -3.63 10.82
N PHE A 100 -12.63 -3.52 9.98
CA PHE A 100 -11.54 -4.50 9.89
C PHE A 100 -10.19 -3.83 10.13
N PRO A 101 -9.85 -3.50 11.38
CA PRO A 101 -8.60 -2.79 11.69
C PRO A 101 -7.38 -3.52 11.16
N VAL A 102 -6.40 -2.77 10.69
CA VAL A 102 -5.14 -3.33 10.21
C VAL A 102 -4.23 -3.61 11.40
N ARG A 103 -3.85 -4.87 11.54
CA ARG A 103 -2.97 -5.35 12.62
C ARG A 103 -1.50 -5.17 12.22
N ARG A 104 -1.18 -5.47 10.96
CA ARG A 104 0.16 -5.34 10.39
C ARG A 104 0.06 -4.85 8.96
N LEU A 105 0.96 -3.94 8.58
CA LEU A 105 0.97 -3.35 7.25
C LEU A 105 2.41 -3.32 6.72
N VAL A 106 2.63 -3.95 5.57
CA VAL A 106 3.94 -4.02 4.91
C VAL A 106 3.81 -3.48 3.49
N ARG A 107 4.56 -2.44 3.17
CA ARG A 107 4.64 -1.96 1.78
C ARG A 107 5.65 -2.81 1.03
N THR A 108 5.18 -3.54 0.02
CA THR A 108 5.99 -4.51 -0.71
C THR A 108 6.42 -4.02 -2.08
N GLN A 109 5.80 -2.96 -2.60
CA GLN A 109 6.13 -2.46 -3.94
C GLN A 109 5.78 -0.99 -4.08
N ILE A 110 6.63 -0.25 -4.76
CA ILE A 110 6.39 1.14 -5.18
C ILE A 110 6.65 1.19 -6.69
N GLY A 111 5.58 1.45 -7.47
CA GLY A 111 5.66 1.34 -8.92
C GLY A 111 6.20 -0.04 -9.29
N PRO A 112 7.23 -0.15 -10.15
CA PRO A 112 7.82 -1.43 -10.51
C PRO A 112 8.83 -1.96 -9.50
N ILE A 113 9.19 -1.18 -8.48
CA ILE A 113 10.23 -1.55 -7.52
C ILE A 113 9.65 -2.45 -6.45
N LYS A 114 10.18 -3.66 -6.34
CA LYS A 114 9.73 -4.68 -5.39
C LYS A 114 10.69 -4.80 -4.20
N LEU A 115 10.11 -5.02 -3.02
CA LEU A 115 10.88 -5.33 -1.82
C LEU A 115 11.64 -6.67 -1.98
N GLY A 116 10.96 -7.68 -2.54
CA GLY A 116 11.56 -9.00 -2.72
C GLY A 116 12.10 -9.56 -1.43
N ASP A 117 13.31 -10.12 -1.50
CA ASP A 117 13.98 -10.77 -0.36
C ASP A 117 14.84 -9.83 0.48
N LEU A 118 14.74 -8.52 0.26
CA LEU A 118 15.53 -7.55 1.00
C LEU A 118 15.17 -7.61 2.49
N LYS A 119 16.18 -7.88 3.31
CA LYS A 119 15.97 -8.05 4.75
C LYS A 119 15.79 -6.71 5.44
N SER A 120 15.01 -6.70 6.52
CA SER A 120 14.82 -5.53 7.36
C SER A 120 16.15 -4.94 7.80
N GLY A 121 16.25 -3.61 7.76
CA GLY A 121 17.45 -2.89 8.15
C GLY A 121 18.55 -2.89 7.10
N THR A 122 18.33 -3.49 5.93
CA THR A 122 19.29 -3.50 4.83
C THR A 122 18.81 -2.64 3.67
N TYR A 123 19.71 -2.34 2.76
CA TYR A 123 19.38 -1.58 1.55
C TYR A 123 20.04 -2.21 0.33
N ARG A 124 19.53 -1.86 -0.84
CA ARG A 124 20.18 -2.13 -2.12
C ARG A 124 20.10 -0.90 -3.01
N VAL A 125 21.05 -0.80 -3.91
CA VAL A 125 21.04 0.28 -4.92
C VAL A 125 20.14 -0.14 -6.07
N LEU A 126 19.27 0.78 -6.53
CA LEU A 126 18.42 0.54 -7.68
C LEU A 126 19.26 0.57 -8.96
N SER A 127 18.93 -0.29 -9.92
CA SER A 127 19.51 -0.26 -11.25
C SER A 127 19.00 0.96 -12.02
N GLN A 128 19.70 1.33 -13.09
CA GLN A 128 19.25 2.41 -13.99
C GLN A 128 17.89 2.07 -14.62
N VAL A 129 17.67 0.80 -14.95
CA VAL A 129 16.39 0.34 -15.52
C VAL A 129 15.26 0.56 -14.51
N GLU A 130 15.49 0.21 -13.25
CA GLU A 130 14.50 0.43 -12.19
C GLU A 130 14.19 1.91 -12.00
N VAL A 131 15.21 2.77 -11.98
CA VAL A 131 15.02 4.21 -11.82
C VAL A 131 14.24 4.79 -13.00
N ARG A 132 14.54 4.38 -14.21
CA ARG A 132 13.84 4.84 -15.42
C ARG A 132 12.38 4.38 -15.47
N SER A 133 12.06 3.27 -14.81
CA SER A 133 10.72 2.69 -14.78
C SER A 133 9.77 3.39 -13.80
N LEU A 134 10.31 4.21 -12.92
CA LEU A 134 9.51 4.94 -11.92
C LEU A 134 8.66 6.08 -12.51
#